data_5ff7ec5808e061d7a514559a727a9ee6
#
_entry.id   5ff7ec5808e061d7a514559a727a9ee6
#
_cell.length_a   1.000
_cell.length_b   1.000
_cell.length_c   1.000
_cell.angle_alpha   90.00
_cell.angle_beta   90.00
_cell.angle_gamma   90.00
#
_symmetry.space_group_name_H-M   'P 1'
#
loop_
_entity.id
_entity.type
_entity.pdbx_description
1 polymer ?
#
loop_
_entity_poly.entity_id
_entity_poly.type
_entity_poly.pdbx_seq_one_letter_code
_entity_poly.pdbx_strand_id
1 'polypeptide(L)' 'METVRETNPQIWLDQIFSAKSAVTGGVVRRNRRWVEAEIGMDLFEQTVRARGFHLIEAGQQLVVICHSGKVTLRF' A
#
# COMPACT_ATOMS: atom_id res chain seq x y z
N MET A 1 -3.25 17.96 -28.37
CA MET A 1 -3.70 17.60 -27.14
C MET A 1 -2.75 16.72 -26.39
N GLU A 2 -2.55 17.03 -25.24
CA GLU A 2 -1.60 16.28 -24.55
C GLU A 2 -2.24 15.09 -23.91
N THR A 3 -1.48 14.11 -23.71
CA THR A 3 -1.92 12.95 -23.04
C THR A 3 -1.67 13.14 -21.59
N VAL A 4 -2.69 13.37 -20.86
CA VAL A 4 -2.55 13.53 -19.45
C VAL A 4 -2.53 12.16 -18.84
N ARG A 5 -1.47 11.89 -18.14
CA ARG A 5 -1.45 10.67 -17.37
C ARG A 5 -2.30 10.90 -16.15
N GLU A 6 -3.45 10.32 -16.20
CA GLU A 6 -4.37 10.46 -15.09
C GLU A 6 -3.99 9.51 -13.98
N THR A 7 -2.78 9.63 -13.49
CA THR A 7 -2.39 8.78 -12.39
C THR A 7 -2.94 9.35 -11.11
N ASN A 8 -4.19 9.15 -10.94
CA ASN A 8 -4.84 9.51 -9.70
C ASN A 8 -4.37 8.54 -8.62
N PRO A 9 -3.81 9.02 -7.53
CA PRO A 9 -3.38 8.14 -6.44
C PRO A 9 -4.48 7.21 -5.96
N GLN A 10 -5.72 7.65 -6.00
CA GLN A 10 -6.82 6.83 -5.55
C GLN A 10 -7.00 5.60 -6.43
N ILE A 11 -6.72 5.72 -7.72
CA ILE A 11 -6.81 4.58 -8.63
C ILE A 11 -5.79 3.53 -8.23
N TRP A 12 -4.56 3.96 -7.93
CA TRP A 12 -3.53 3.03 -7.48
C TRP A 12 -3.92 2.36 -6.18
N LEU A 13 -4.44 3.14 -5.24
CA LEU A 13 -4.84 2.58 -3.94
C LEU A 13 -5.96 1.57 -4.12
N ASP A 14 -6.92 1.87 -4.98
CA ASP A 14 -8.00 0.93 -5.24
C ASP A 14 -7.49 -0.37 -5.84
N GLN A 15 -6.54 -0.28 -6.77
CA GLN A 15 -5.96 -1.47 -7.36
C GLN A 15 -5.21 -2.31 -6.34
N ILE A 16 -4.40 -1.66 -5.53
CA ILE A 16 -3.60 -2.36 -4.53
C ILE A 16 -4.50 -3.09 -3.54
N PHE A 17 -5.52 -2.41 -3.05
CA PHE A 17 -6.34 -2.96 -1.97
C PHE A 17 -7.54 -3.76 -2.44
N SER A 18 -7.75 -3.84 -3.77
CA SER A 18 -8.73 -4.77 -4.31
C SER A 18 -8.08 -6.05 -4.80
N ALA A 19 -6.76 -6.13 -4.76
CA ALA A 19 -6.06 -7.34 -5.14
C ALA A 19 -6.46 -8.49 -4.23
N LYS A 20 -6.38 -9.70 -4.75
CA LYS A 20 -6.80 -10.87 -4.00
C LYS A 20 -6.06 -11.00 -2.67
N SER A 21 -4.76 -10.73 -2.67
CA SER A 21 -3.97 -10.81 -1.43
C SER A 21 -4.51 -9.87 -0.36
N ALA A 22 -4.91 -8.67 -0.76
CA ALA A 22 -5.43 -7.70 0.19
C ALA A 22 -6.79 -8.15 0.73
N VAL A 23 -7.63 -8.67 -0.13
CA VAL A 23 -8.98 -9.09 0.25
C VAL A 23 -8.95 -10.31 1.15
N THR A 24 -8.01 -11.21 0.94
CA THR A 24 -7.96 -12.46 1.70
C THR A 24 -7.08 -12.38 2.94
N GLY A 25 -6.63 -11.20 3.31
CA GLY A 25 -5.81 -11.04 4.50
C GLY A 25 -4.35 -11.38 4.29
N GLY A 26 -3.89 -11.33 3.05
CA GLY A 26 -2.51 -11.65 2.72
C GLY A 26 -1.58 -10.47 2.85
N VAL A 27 -0.51 -10.50 2.07
CA VAL A 27 0.54 -9.51 2.12
C VAL A 27 0.67 -8.86 0.76
N VAL A 28 0.81 -7.55 0.75
CA VAL A 28 1.06 -6.78 -0.46
C VAL A 28 2.41 -6.09 -0.29
N ARG A 29 3.25 -6.15 -1.33
CA ARG A 29 4.55 -5.49 -1.30
C ARG A 29 4.66 -4.53 -2.46
N ARG A 30 5.24 -3.38 -2.18
CA ARG A 30 5.45 -2.37 -3.22
C ARG A 30 6.79 -1.70 -3.02
N ASN A 31 7.38 -1.25 -4.10
CA ASN A 31 8.62 -0.48 -4.04
C ASN A 31 8.34 0.88 -3.44
N ARG A 32 9.16 1.30 -2.47
CA ARG A 32 8.95 2.55 -1.77
C ARG A 32 9.00 3.75 -2.71
N ARG A 33 9.97 3.78 -3.62
CA ARG A 33 10.09 4.93 -4.52
C ARG A 33 8.88 5.06 -5.43
N TRP A 34 8.36 3.91 -5.86
CA TRP A 34 7.16 3.94 -6.69
C TRP A 34 5.99 4.52 -5.91
N VAL A 35 5.83 4.11 -4.66
CA VAL A 35 4.74 4.63 -3.84
C VAL A 35 4.91 6.13 -3.61
N GLU A 36 6.13 6.57 -3.33
CA GLU A 36 6.39 7.99 -3.14
C GLU A 36 6.04 8.80 -4.37
N ALA A 37 6.37 8.28 -5.55
CA ALA A 37 6.15 8.99 -6.80
C ALA A 37 4.69 8.98 -7.23
N GLU A 38 4.02 7.86 -7.09
CA GLU A 38 2.69 7.69 -7.67
C GLU A 38 1.56 7.97 -6.68
N ILE A 39 1.79 7.79 -5.40
CA ILE A 39 0.73 7.93 -4.40
C ILE A 39 1.09 9.00 -3.37
N GLY A 40 2.32 8.98 -2.91
CA GLY A 40 2.74 9.78 -1.78
C GLY A 40 2.66 8.98 -0.50
N MET A 41 3.71 9.07 0.32
CA MET A 41 3.79 8.24 1.52
C MET A 41 2.70 8.57 2.52
N ASP A 42 2.38 9.86 2.68
CA ASP A 42 1.36 10.23 3.66
C ASP A 42 0.01 9.62 3.34
N LEU A 43 -0.39 9.71 2.09
CA LEU A 43 -1.68 9.15 1.68
C LEU A 43 -1.68 7.64 1.78
N PHE A 44 -0.57 7.02 1.40
CA PHE A 44 -0.45 5.57 1.48
C PHE A 44 -0.57 5.10 2.94
N GLU A 45 0.14 5.76 3.84
CA GLU A 45 0.08 5.41 5.26
C GLU A 45 -1.31 5.62 5.83
N GLN A 46 -1.95 6.73 5.48
CA GLN A 46 -3.30 7.00 5.95
C GLN A 46 -4.26 5.93 5.49
N THR A 47 -4.13 5.50 4.24
CA THR A 47 -5.02 4.48 3.68
C THR A 47 -4.83 3.14 4.37
N VAL A 48 -3.57 2.74 4.58
CA VAL A 48 -3.28 1.49 5.28
C VAL A 48 -3.85 1.53 6.69
N ARG A 49 -3.65 2.65 7.37
CA ARG A 49 -4.14 2.81 8.74
C ARG A 49 -5.66 2.80 8.80
N ALA A 50 -6.30 3.47 7.87
CA ALA A 50 -7.75 3.55 7.83
C ALA A 50 -8.40 2.19 7.63
N ARG A 51 -7.69 1.30 6.93
CA ARG A 51 -8.19 -0.06 6.73
C ARG A 51 -7.87 -0.98 7.92
N GLY A 52 -7.14 -0.48 8.89
CA GLY A 52 -6.75 -1.30 10.03
C GLY A 52 -5.62 -2.27 9.72
N PHE A 53 -4.93 -2.06 8.61
CA PHE A 53 -3.83 -2.92 8.21
C PHE A 53 -2.53 -2.45 8.85
N HIS A 54 -1.48 -3.24 8.68
CA HIS A 54 -0.16 -2.90 9.21
C HIS A 54 0.80 -2.62 8.06
N LEU A 55 1.68 -1.66 8.27
CA LEU A 55 2.67 -1.28 7.26
C LEU A 55 4.06 -1.44 7.85
N ILE A 56 4.91 -2.14 7.11
CA ILE A 56 6.29 -2.38 7.51
C ILE A 56 7.18 -1.87 6.39
N GLU A 57 8.23 -1.17 6.75
CA GLU A 57 9.22 -0.73 5.78
C GLU A 57 10.47 -1.58 5.96
N ALA A 58 10.91 -2.18 4.87
CA ALA A 58 12.08 -3.04 4.89
C ALA A 58 12.96 -2.67 3.70
N GLY A 59 14.00 -1.88 3.95
CA GLY A 59 14.83 -1.37 2.88
C GLY A 59 14.05 -0.50 1.94
N GLN A 60 14.05 -0.86 0.66
CA GLN A 60 13.30 -0.11 -0.35
C GLN A 60 11.90 -0.64 -0.55
N GLN A 61 11.45 -1.54 0.32
CA GLN A 61 10.15 -2.16 0.14
C GLN A 61 9.19 -1.75 1.24
N LEU A 62 7.94 -1.58 0.83
CA LEU A 62 6.84 -1.38 1.77
C LEU A 62 6.02 -2.66 1.76
N VAL A 63 5.77 -3.19 2.94
CA VAL A 63 5.04 -4.44 3.11
C VAL A 63 3.78 -4.14 3.89
N VAL A 64 2.64 -4.43 3.29
CA VAL A 64 1.36 -4.23 3.95
C VAL A 64 0.81 -5.57 4.37
N ILE A 65 0.56 -5.72 5.65
CA ILE A 65 -0.09 -6.90 6.20
C ILE A 65 -1.58 -6.60 6.23
N CYS A 66 -2.33 -7.27 5.39
CA CYS A 66 -3.71 -6.88 5.11
C CYS A 66 -4.71 -7.53 6.07
N HIS A 67 -4.43 -7.41 7.35
CA HIS A 67 -5.40 -7.79 8.38
C HIS A 67 -5.18 -6.93 9.59
N SER A 68 -6.18 -6.87 10.45
CA SER A 68 -6.15 -6.01 11.62
C SER A 68 -5.69 -6.73 12.87
N GLY A 69 -5.35 -8.00 12.76
CA GLY A 69 -4.87 -8.77 13.90
C GLY A 69 -3.48 -8.35 14.34
N LYS A 70 -3.03 -8.97 15.41
CA LYS A 70 -1.73 -8.66 15.96
C LYS A 70 -0.62 -9.10 15.02
N VAL A 71 0.39 -8.27 14.87
CA VAL A 71 1.59 -8.59 14.12
C VAL A 71 2.76 -8.66 15.10
N THR A 72 3.50 -9.76 15.04
CA THR A 72 4.63 -9.96 15.94
C THR A 72 5.90 -10.10 15.10
N LEU A 73 6.87 -9.26 15.41
CA LEU A 73 8.19 -9.39 14.80
C LEU A 73 8.96 -10.45 15.60
N ARG A 74 9.36 -11.52 14.92
CA ARG A 74 10.03 -12.63 15.61
C ARG A 74 11.52 -12.39 15.79
N PHE A 75 12.14 -11.57 14.93
CA PHE A 75 13.55 -11.21 15.07
C PHE A 75 13.73 -9.72 15.02
#